data_62e04699eb06f773beeefa85dfd4c61d
#
_entry.id   62e04699eb06f773beeefa85dfd4c61d
#
_cell.length_a   1.000
_cell.length_b   1.000
_cell.length_c   1.000
_cell.angle_alpha   90.00
_cell.angle_beta   90.00
_cell.angle_gamma   90.00
#
_symmetry.space_group_name_H-M   'P 1'
#
loop_
_entity.id
_entity.type
_entity.pdbx_description
1 polymer ?
#
loop_
_entity_poly.entity_id
_entity_poly.type
_entity_poly.pdbx_seq_one_letter_code
_entity_poly.pdbx_strand_id
1 'polypeptide(L)'
;STLSSSSAASDVYKRQIFSADCTPVLLFDPIARAIGAAHAGWRGTAAGIAARAVEAMQREFGCRPENICAAIGPCIGPCCFETDADVPDAMRAALGSEAGQAIRPAGAKFYVDLKRLNAIWLRRAGVTCIDVSADCTACQPQRFWSHRRVGNARGSLAAIIRLREEG
;
A
#
# COMPACT_ATOMS: atom_id res chain seq x y z
N SER A 1 2.12 -18.32 -5.37
CA SER A 1 1.26 -17.13 -5.33
C SER A 1 1.72 -16.18 -6.40
N THR A 2 1.04 -16.23 -7.49
CA THR A 2 1.23 -15.38 -8.65
C THR A 2 1.12 -13.93 -8.24
N LEU A 3 2.20 -13.18 -8.40
CA LEU A 3 2.10 -11.75 -8.66
C LEU A 3 1.15 -11.64 -9.84
N SER A 4 -0.08 -11.19 -9.59
CA SER A 4 -1.00 -10.91 -10.66
C SER A 4 -0.37 -9.83 -11.52
N SER A 5 0.24 -10.27 -12.61
CA SER A 5 0.69 -9.42 -13.70
C SER A 5 -0.56 -8.94 -14.44
N SER A 6 -1.35 -8.08 -13.79
CA SER A 6 -2.38 -7.38 -14.53
C SER A 6 -1.70 -6.38 -15.46
N SER A 7 -1.59 -6.80 -16.72
CA SER A 7 -1.24 -6.03 -17.91
C SER A 7 -0.03 -5.09 -17.75
N ALA A 8 1.13 -5.69 -17.63
CA ALA A 8 2.38 -4.97 -17.70
C ALA A 8 2.93 -4.96 -19.12
N ALA A 9 2.23 -4.57 -20.09
CA ALA A 9 2.80 -4.58 -21.42
C ALA A 9 2.33 -3.44 -22.28
N SER A 10 2.46 -2.23 -21.90
CA SER A 10 2.53 -1.15 -22.88
C SER A 10 2.77 0.24 -22.34
N ASP A 11 2.76 0.45 -21.02
CA ASP A 11 2.91 1.82 -20.56
C ASP A 11 3.94 1.95 -19.44
N VAL A 12 5.20 2.08 -19.82
CA VAL A 12 6.31 2.42 -18.91
C VAL A 12 6.02 3.74 -18.19
N TYR A 13 5.14 4.56 -18.75
CA TYR A 13 4.77 5.88 -18.27
C TYR A 13 3.56 5.93 -17.34
N LYS A 14 2.84 4.81 -17.15
CA LYS A 14 1.63 4.76 -16.33
C LYS A 14 1.54 3.48 -15.49
N ARG A 15 1.16 3.63 -14.24
CA ARG A 15 0.80 2.52 -13.33
C ARG A 15 -0.53 2.82 -12.67
N GLN A 16 -1.34 1.78 -12.45
CA GLN A 16 -2.64 1.91 -11.80
C GLN A 16 -2.94 0.72 -10.90
N ILE A 17 -3.68 0.99 -9.83
CA ILE A 17 -4.15 0.00 -8.86
C ILE A 17 -5.64 0.20 -8.69
N PHE A 18 -6.40 -0.89 -8.70
CA PHE A 18 -7.80 -0.89 -8.32
C PHE A 18 -7.96 -1.52 -6.94
N SER A 19 -8.69 -0.87 -6.06
CA SER A 19 -8.93 -1.36 -4.70
C SER A 19 -10.29 -0.93 -4.17
N ALA A 20 -10.70 -1.56 -3.08
CA ALA A 20 -11.69 -1.06 -2.15
C ALA A 20 -11.29 -1.60 -0.79
N ASP A 21 -10.77 -0.73 0.07
CA ASP A 21 -10.14 -0.98 1.38
C ASP A 21 -8.66 -1.37 1.37
N CYS A 22 -8.15 -2.09 0.36
CA CYS A 22 -6.71 -2.37 0.30
C CYS A 22 -5.90 -1.09 0.07
N THR A 23 -4.68 -1.06 0.60
CA THR A 23 -3.80 0.11 0.57
C THR A 23 -3.10 0.22 -0.79
N PRO A 24 -3.33 1.29 -1.58
CA PRO A 24 -2.52 1.59 -2.74
C PRO A 24 -1.23 2.30 -2.30
N VAL A 25 -0.11 1.83 -2.83
CA VAL A 25 1.21 2.46 -2.66
C VAL A 25 1.72 2.86 -4.03
N LEU A 26 1.99 4.15 -4.23
CA LEU A 26 2.56 4.70 -5.45
C LEU A 26 3.98 5.18 -5.16
N LEU A 27 4.90 4.94 -6.09
CA LEU A 27 6.32 5.23 -5.94
C LEU A 27 6.80 6.04 -7.14
N PHE A 28 7.66 7.03 -6.89
CA PHE A 28 8.27 7.84 -7.92
C PHE A 28 9.73 8.15 -7.59
N ASP A 29 10.61 7.84 -8.52
CA ASP A 29 12.01 8.30 -8.49
C ASP A 29 12.19 9.39 -9.54
N PRO A 30 12.38 10.66 -9.14
CA PRO A 30 12.57 11.77 -10.08
C PRO A 30 13.92 11.71 -10.81
N ILE A 31 14.93 11.07 -10.24
CA ILE A 31 16.27 10.99 -10.84
C ILE A 31 16.30 9.92 -11.92
N ALA A 32 15.83 8.71 -11.59
CA ALA A 32 15.72 7.61 -12.57
C ALA A 32 14.51 7.77 -13.50
N ARG A 33 13.62 8.76 -13.27
CA ARG A 33 12.36 8.97 -14.00
C ARG A 33 11.53 7.69 -14.06
N ALA A 34 11.41 7.00 -12.95
CA ALA A 34 10.73 5.73 -12.84
C ALA A 34 9.54 5.80 -11.88
N ILE A 35 8.50 5.04 -12.18
CA ILE A 35 7.31 4.91 -11.35
C ILE A 35 7.03 3.47 -10.98
N GLY A 36 6.54 3.27 -9.75
CA GLY A 36 6.09 1.98 -9.24
C GLY A 36 4.69 2.08 -8.63
N ALA A 37 4.02 0.94 -8.52
CA ALA A 37 2.76 0.85 -7.82
C ALA A 37 2.61 -0.53 -7.18
N ALA A 38 2.10 -0.57 -5.94
CA ALA A 38 1.84 -1.82 -5.23
C ALA A 38 0.45 -1.82 -4.59
N HIS A 39 -0.29 -2.92 -4.79
CA HIS A 39 -1.57 -3.19 -4.13
C HIS A 39 -1.32 -3.95 -2.84
N ALA A 40 -1.39 -3.25 -1.71
CA ALA A 40 -1.10 -3.82 -0.40
C ALA A 40 -2.39 -4.10 0.40
N GLY A 41 -3.07 -5.21 0.10
CA GLY A 41 -4.02 -5.82 1.02
C GLY A 41 -3.27 -6.36 2.25
N TRP A 42 -3.97 -6.84 3.30
CA TRP A 42 -3.30 -7.27 4.52
C TRP A 42 -2.27 -8.39 4.29
N ARG A 43 -2.56 -9.36 3.40
CA ARG A 43 -1.60 -10.42 3.03
C ARG A 43 -0.38 -9.87 2.29
N GLY A 44 -0.61 -8.93 1.37
CA GLY A 44 0.46 -8.23 0.66
C GLY A 44 1.32 -7.38 1.60
N THR A 45 0.69 -6.72 2.57
CA THR A 45 1.39 -5.96 3.62
C THR A 45 2.25 -6.89 4.48
N ALA A 46 1.73 -8.03 4.95
CA ALA A 46 2.50 -9.02 5.70
C ALA A 46 3.67 -9.59 4.85
N ALA A 47 3.47 -9.76 3.55
CA ALA A 47 4.51 -10.21 2.63
C ALA A 47 5.52 -9.12 2.22
N GLY A 48 5.39 -7.88 2.72
CA GLY A 48 6.31 -6.78 2.42
C GLY A 48 6.21 -6.25 1.00
N ILE A 49 5.02 -6.27 0.37
CA ILE A 49 4.87 -5.89 -1.04
C ILE A 49 5.37 -4.48 -1.35
N ALA A 50 5.26 -3.54 -0.41
CA ALA A 50 5.76 -2.18 -0.58
C ALA A 50 7.29 -2.14 -0.70
N ALA A 51 8.01 -2.88 0.16
CA ALA A 51 9.47 -2.99 0.09
C ALA A 51 9.91 -3.72 -1.20
N ARG A 52 9.21 -4.79 -1.57
CA ARG A 52 9.48 -5.52 -2.84
C ARG A 52 9.28 -4.65 -4.08
N ALA A 53 8.34 -3.70 -4.04
CA ALA A 53 8.17 -2.75 -5.14
C ALA A 53 9.37 -1.80 -5.25
N VAL A 54 9.94 -1.36 -4.12
CA VAL A 54 11.19 -0.58 -4.11
C VAL A 54 12.36 -1.41 -4.67
N GLU A 55 12.53 -2.67 -4.22
CA GLU A 55 13.55 -3.60 -4.73
C GLU A 55 13.41 -3.81 -6.24
N ALA A 56 12.18 -3.94 -6.74
CA ALA A 56 11.94 -4.06 -8.17
C ALA A 56 12.34 -2.79 -8.93
N MET A 57 12.05 -1.60 -8.40
CA MET A 57 12.49 -0.34 -9.01
C MET A 57 14.01 -0.20 -9.03
N GLN A 58 14.69 -0.65 -7.96
CA GLN A 58 16.17 -0.69 -7.94
C GLN A 58 16.71 -1.60 -9.02
N ARG A 59 16.18 -2.82 -9.13
CA ARG A 59 16.67 -3.85 -10.08
C ARG A 59 16.39 -3.48 -11.54
N GLU A 60 15.19 -2.99 -11.83
CA GLU A 60 14.74 -2.76 -13.21
C GLU A 60 15.14 -1.38 -13.77
N PHE A 61 15.23 -0.37 -12.89
CA PHE A 61 15.43 1.01 -13.31
C PHE A 61 16.64 1.68 -12.67
N GLY A 62 17.41 0.97 -11.83
CA GLY A 62 18.56 1.54 -11.13
C GLY A 62 18.19 2.61 -10.11
N CYS A 63 16.93 2.63 -9.63
CA CYS A 63 16.49 3.57 -8.61
C CYS A 63 17.30 3.42 -7.32
N ARG A 64 17.50 4.53 -6.62
CA ARG A 64 18.05 4.54 -5.27
C ARG A 64 16.93 4.83 -4.29
N PRO A 65 16.75 4.03 -3.22
CA PRO A 65 15.63 4.19 -2.28
C PRO A 65 15.51 5.58 -1.69
N GLU A 66 16.63 6.24 -1.42
CA GLU A 66 16.67 7.61 -0.91
C GLU A 66 16.14 8.67 -1.88
N ASN A 67 16.07 8.37 -3.18
CA ASN A 67 15.50 9.23 -4.22
C ASN A 67 14.01 8.97 -4.43
N ILE A 68 13.50 7.84 -3.91
CA ILE A 68 12.10 7.45 -4.12
C ILE A 68 11.20 8.23 -3.17
N CYS A 69 10.19 8.90 -3.72
CA CYS A 69 9.04 9.42 -2.99
C CYS A 69 7.88 8.43 -3.08
N ALA A 70 7.30 8.08 -1.95
CA ALA A 70 6.16 7.17 -1.83
C ALA A 70 4.90 7.92 -1.40
N ALA A 71 3.77 7.59 -2.01
CA ALA A 71 2.44 8.02 -1.58
C ALA A 71 1.60 6.79 -1.20
N ILE A 72 1.18 6.72 0.06
CA ILE A 72 0.24 5.71 0.57
C ILE A 72 -1.16 6.31 0.54
N GLY A 73 -1.99 5.83 -0.37
CA GLY A 73 -3.32 6.38 -0.63
C GLY A 73 -4.38 5.93 0.37
N PRO A 74 -5.63 6.41 0.17
CA PRO A 74 -6.78 6.04 0.98
C PRO A 74 -7.00 4.52 1.00
N CYS A 75 -7.20 3.96 2.19
CA CYS A 75 -7.57 2.57 2.43
C CYS A 75 -8.45 2.48 3.67
N ILE A 76 -8.87 1.28 4.06
CA ILE A 76 -9.53 1.09 5.34
C ILE A 76 -8.58 1.48 6.47
N GLY A 77 -9.02 2.41 7.32
CA GLY A 77 -8.21 2.91 8.43
C GLY A 77 -8.30 2.03 9.69
N PRO A 78 -7.41 2.30 10.68
CA PRO A 78 -7.41 1.58 11.96
C PRO A 78 -8.68 1.84 12.80
N CYS A 79 -9.52 2.78 12.41
CA CYS A 79 -10.84 3.01 13.01
C CYS A 79 -11.89 1.97 12.58
N CYS A 80 -11.68 1.28 11.44
CA CYS A 80 -12.65 0.38 10.82
C CYS A 80 -12.09 -1.01 10.50
N PHE A 81 -10.76 -1.16 10.42
CA PHE A 81 -10.13 -2.44 10.09
C PHE A 81 -9.99 -3.31 11.35
N GLU A 82 -11.13 -3.78 11.84
CA GLU A 82 -11.21 -4.80 12.89
C GLU A 82 -10.94 -6.17 12.31
N THR A 83 -10.10 -6.96 12.99
CA THR A 83 -9.63 -8.28 12.54
C THR A 83 -9.58 -9.28 13.69
N ASP A 84 -9.52 -10.56 13.36
CA ASP A 84 -9.10 -11.62 14.26
C ASP A 84 -7.58 -11.62 14.46
N ALA A 85 -7.06 -12.55 15.27
CA ALA A 85 -5.65 -12.61 15.62
C ALA A 85 -4.73 -12.97 14.43
N ASP A 86 -5.25 -13.62 13.40
CA ASP A 86 -4.49 -14.04 12.20
C ASP A 86 -3.79 -12.87 11.49
N VAL A 87 -4.45 -11.71 11.42
CA VAL A 87 -3.87 -10.51 10.77
C VAL A 87 -2.74 -9.91 11.62
N PRO A 88 -2.94 -9.52 12.89
CA PRO A 88 -1.85 -8.98 13.69
C PRO A 88 -0.71 -9.97 13.92
N ASP A 89 -0.97 -11.27 14.00
CA ASP A 89 0.07 -12.28 14.16
C ASP A 89 0.94 -12.39 12.90
N ALA A 90 0.34 -12.34 11.70
CA ALA A 90 1.09 -12.25 10.44
C ALA A 90 1.97 -10.99 10.39
N MET A 91 1.48 -9.84 10.87
CA MET A 91 2.26 -8.60 10.91
C MET A 91 3.42 -8.68 11.91
N ARG A 92 3.18 -9.25 13.11
CA ARG A 92 4.24 -9.46 14.11
C ARG A 92 5.31 -10.45 13.63
N ALA A 93 4.90 -11.52 12.94
CA ALA A 93 5.84 -12.46 12.34
C ALA A 93 6.73 -11.80 11.27
N ALA A 94 6.18 -10.85 10.50
CA ALA A 94 6.88 -10.19 9.41
C ALA A 94 7.75 -9.00 9.86
N LEU A 95 7.26 -8.18 10.80
CA LEU A 95 7.88 -6.91 11.20
C LEU A 95 8.44 -6.90 12.62
N GLY A 96 8.22 -7.98 13.39
CA GLY A 96 8.65 -8.06 14.79
C GLY A 96 7.95 -7.01 15.67
N SER A 97 8.71 -6.42 16.58
CA SER A 97 8.21 -5.42 17.54
C SER A 97 7.66 -4.14 16.89
N GLU A 98 8.13 -3.77 15.71
CA GLU A 98 7.65 -2.58 15.00
C GLU A 98 6.17 -2.69 14.59
N ALA A 99 5.67 -3.92 14.36
CA ALA A 99 4.26 -4.13 14.08
C ALA A 99 3.33 -3.64 15.20
N GLY A 100 3.80 -3.68 16.45
CA GLY A 100 3.04 -3.25 17.63
C GLY A 100 2.57 -1.80 17.55
N GLN A 101 3.29 -0.93 16.84
CA GLN A 101 2.92 0.46 16.63
C GLN A 101 1.64 0.66 15.79
N ALA A 102 1.25 -0.36 15.03
CA ALA A 102 0.12 -0.34 14.09
C ALA A 102 -1.03 -1.27 14.50
N ILE A 103 -0.94 -1.88 15.69
CA ILE A 103 -1.92 -2.87 16.17
C ILE A 103 -2.46 -2.42 17.52
N ARG A 104 -3.77 -2.26 17.62
CA ARG A 104 -4.47 -1.91 18.86
C ARG A 104 -5.42 -3.04 19.27
N PRO A 105 -5.23 -3.68 20.44
CA PRO A 105 -6.19 -4.65 20.96
C PRO A 105 -7.55 -4.02 21.27
N ALA A 106 -8.63 -4.80 21.09
CA ALA A 106 -10.00 -4.41 21.40
C ALA A 106 -10.80 -5.66 21.82
N GLY A 107 -10.70 -6.04 23.07
CA GLY A 107 -11.27 -7.29 23.60
C GLY A 107 -10.63 -8.52 22.92
N ALA A 108 -11.45 -9.35 22.28
CA ALA A 108 -11.01 -10.50 21.53
C ALA A 108 -10.56 -10.19 20.09
N LYS A 109 -10.69 -8.93 19.65
CA LYS A 109 -10.35 -8.47 18.31
C LYS A 109 -9.20 -7.46 18.33
N PHE A 110 -8.79 -7.04 17.13
CA PHE A 110 -7.71 -6.08 16.93
C PHE A 110 -8.07 -5.08 15.86
N TYR A 111 -7.63 -3.84 16.02
CA TYR A 111 -7.64 -2.84 14.97
C TYR A 111 -6.24 -2.67 14.41
N VAL A 112 -6.10 -2.75 13.08
CA VAL A 112 -4.80 -2.75 12.41
C VAL A 112 -4.69 -1.58 11.43
N ASP A 113 -3.55 -0.88 11.47
CA ASP A 113 -3.22 0.23 10.59
C ASP A 113 -2.31 -0.25 9.43
N LEU A 114 -2.93 -0.61 8.31
CA LEU A 114 -2.20 -1.06 7.12
C LEU A 114 -1.32 0.03 6.51
N LYS A 115 -1.72 1.30 6.60
CA LYS A 115 -0.91 2.41 6.08
C LYS A 115 0.39 2.54 6.86
N ARG A 116 0.30 2.49 8.19
CA ARG A 116 1.47 2.55 9.07
C ARG A 116 2.42 1.36 8.85
N LEU A 117 1.88 0.15 8.68
CA LEU A 117 2.69 -1.05 8.38
C LEU A 117 3.42 -0.93 7.03
N ASN A 118 2.74 -0.45 5.98
CA ASN A 118 3.39 -0.21 4.69
C ASN A 118 4.44 0.91 4.77
N ALA A 119 4.22 1.96 5.57
CA ALA A 119 5.22 2.99 5.81
C ALA A 119 6.46 2.43 6.53
N ILE A 120 6.30 1.48 7.47
CA ILE A 120 7.42 0.77 8.11
C ILE A 120 8.23 -0.01 7.05
N TRP A 121 7.55 -0.77 6.18
CA TRP A 121 8.21 -1.49 5.09
C TRP A 121 9.00 -0.59 4.15
N LEU A 122 8.42 0.55 3.77
CA LEU A 122 9.10 1.54 2.92
C LEU A 122 10.36 2.11 3.59
N ARG A 123 10.28 2.45 4.89
CA ARG A 123 11.44 2.93 5.65
C ARG A 123 12.54 1.88 5.76
N ARG A 124 12.18 0.61 6.00
CA ARG A 124 13.13 -0.51 6.00
C ARG A 124 13.81 -0.70 4.65
N ALA A 125 13.12 -0.40 3.55
CA ALA A 125 13.68 -0.40 2.21
C ALA A 125 14.52 0.85 1.88
N GLY A 126 14.68 1.80 2.81
CA GLY A 126 15.48 3.01 2.65
C GLY A 126 14.74 4.23 2.09
N VAL A 127 13.41 4.15 1.91
CA VAL A 127 12.60 5.29 1.45
C VAL A 127 12.34 6.24 2.62
N THR A 128 12.72 7.51 2.46
CA THR A 128 12.56 8.55 3.48
C THR A 128 11.44 9.52 3.19
N CYS A 129 11.13 9.77 1.91
CA CYS A 129 10.05 10.63 1.44
C CYS A 129 8.75 9.81 1.36
N ILE A 130 7.90 9.86 2.38
CA ILE A 130 6.65 9.07 2.44
C ILE A 130 5.50 9.99 2.84
N ASP A 131 4.55 10.15 1.94
CA ASP A 131 3.27 10.80 2.21
C ASP A 131 2.19 9.75 2.50
N VAL A 132 1.36 9.99 3.53
CA VAL A 132 0.36 9.03 4.00
C VAL A 132 -1.01 9.70 4.10
N SER A 133 -1.97 9.23 3.30
CA SER A 133 -3.35 9.73 3.38
C SER A 133 -3.95 9.48 4.75
N ALA A 134 -4.62 10.49 5.30
CA ALA A 134 -5.40 10.38 6.53
C ALA A 134 -6.77 9.69 6.31
N ASP A 135 -7.23 9.58 5.06
CA ASP A 135 -8.58 9.10 4.74
C ASP A 135 -8.79 7.62 5.06
N CYS A 136 -9.97 7.30 5.57
CA CYS A 136 -10.47 5.93 5.72
C CYS A 136 -11.60 5.69 4.73
N THR A 137 -11.48 4.68 3.87
CA THR A 137 -12.47 4.35 2.84
C THR A 137 -13.82 3.95 3.44
N ALA A 138 -13.80 3.26 4.59
CA ALA A 138 -15.03 2.83 5.25
C ALA A 138 -15.76 3.97 5.99
N CYS A 139 -15.04 5.01 6.46
CA CYS A 139 -15.66 6.16 7.14
C CYS A 139 -16.30 7.17 6.19
N GLN A 140 -15.89 7.18 4.91
CA GLN A 140 -16.27 8.21 3.93
C GLN A 140 -16.98 7.62 2.70
N PRO A 141 -18.18 7.04 2.86
CA PRO A 141 -18.89 6.32 1.79
C PRO A 141 -19.31 7.22 0.61
N GLN A 142 -19.39 8.53 0.82
CA GLN A 142 -19.68 9.51 -0.23
C GLN A 142 -18.47 9.78 -1.15
N ARG A 143 -17.26 9.37 -0.74
CA ARG A 143 -16.02 9.58 -1.50
C ARG A 143 -15.39 8.27 -1.98
N PHE A 144 -15.58 7.19 -1.22
CA PHE A 144 -14.83 5.95 -1.43
C PHE A 144 -15.74 4.72 -1.39
N TRP A 145 -15.45 3.77 -2.25
CA TRP A 145 -15.97 2.40 -2.14
C TRP A 145 -15.24 1.65 -1.02
N SER A 146 -15.98 0.86 -0.26
CA SER A 146 -15.45 0.03 0.82
C SER A 146 -16.07 -1.36 0.79
N HIS A 147 -15.23 -2.38 0.66
CA HIS A 147 -15.65 -3.78 0.75
C HIS A 147 -16.18 -4.12 2.16
N ARG A 148 -15.55 -3.57 3.19
CA ARG A 148 -15.99 -3.75 4.58
C ARG A 148 -17.42 -3.29 4.80
N ARG A 149 -17.85 -2.23 4.12
CA ARG A 149 -19.20 -1.67 4.29
C ARG A 149 -20.25 -2.41 3.49
N VAL A 150 -20.00 -2.72 2.23
CA VAL A 150 -21.03 -3.17 1.28
C VAL A 150 -20.71 -4.50 0.59
N GLY A 151 -19.61 -5.14 0.99
CA GLY A 151 -19.22 -6.44 0.46
C GLY A 151 -19.02 -6.42 -1.06
N ASN A 152 -19.54 -7.42 -1.73
CA ASN A 152 -19.38 -7.59 -3.19
C ASN A 152 -20.21 -6.60 -4.03
N ALA A 153 -21.15 -5.86 -3.43
CA ALA A 153 -21.93 -4.82 -4.12
C ALA A 153 -21.14 -3.53 -4.37
N ARG A 154 -19.85 -3.49 -3.97
CA ARG A 154 -18.98 -2.34 -4.17
C ARG A 154 -18.48 -2.17 -5.60
N GLY A 155 -18.21 -0.93 -5.98
CA GLY A 155 -17.31 -0.62 -7.08
C GLY A 155 -15.83 -0.68 -6.68
N SER A 156 -14.97 -0.07 -7.49
CA SER A 156 -13.52 0.01 -7.24
C SER A 156 -13.03 1.45 -7.29
N LEU A 157 -12.02 1.73 -6.50
CA LEU A 157 -11.24 2.96 -6.51
C LEU A 157 -10.02 2.73 -7.40
N ALA A 158 -9.57 3.75 -8.10
CA ALA A 158 -8.34 3.72 -8.88
C ALA A 158 -7.30 4.67 -8.27
N ALA A 159 -6.11 4.17 -8.00
CA ALA A 159 -4.92 4.97 -7.74
C ALA A 159 -4.03 4.93 -8.99
N ILE A 160 -3.64 6.09 -9.50
CA ILE A 160 -2.94 6.21 -10.77
C ILE A 160 -1.71 7.11 -10.58
N ILE A 161 -0.59 6.67 -11.13
CA ILE A 161 0.62 7.47 -11.28
C ILE A 161 1.09 7.41 -12.73
N ARG A 162 1.54 8.53 -13.30
CA ARG A 162 2.13 8.57 -14.63
C ARG A 162 3.29 9.56 -14.70
N LEU A 163 4.27 9.27 -15.52
CA LEU A 163 5.27 10.24 -15.93
C LEU A 163 4.66 11.24 -16.91
N ARG A 164 5.02 12.50 -16.77
CA ARG A 164 4.72 13.49 -17.83
C ARG A 164 5.76 13.35 -18.93
N GLU A 165 5.31 13.42 -20.18
CA GLU A 165 6.20 13.64 -21.31
C GLU A 165 6.80 15.03 -21.17
N GLU A 166 8.11 15.14 -21.41
CA GLU A 166 8.74 16.44 -21.55
C GLU A 166 8.33 16.97 -22.94
N GLY A 167 7.65 18.10 -22.99
CA GLY A 167 7.30 18.78 -24.21
C GLY A 167 8.51 19.43 -24.86
#